data_65569f8fe1a996624fce98f1108890de
#
_entry.id   65569f8fe1a996624fce98f1108890de
#
_cell.length_a   1.000
_cell.length_b   1.000
_cell.length_c   1.000
_cell.angle_alpha   90.00
_cell.angle_beta   90.00
_cell.angle_gamma   90.00
#
_symmetry.space_group_name_H-M   'P 1'
#
loop_
_entity.id
_entity.type
_entity.pdbx_description
1 polymer ?
#
loop_
_entity_poly.entity_id
_entity_poly.type
_entity_poly.pdbx_seq_one_letter_code
_entity_poly.pdbx_strand_id
1 'polypeptide(L)'
;MKKLSKSDHLKIFSYMLKIRRFEERSAQLYGMGHIGGFCHLYIGQEAVVVGVLMTIHKNDSVVTTYRDHGHMIARGLDPKKIMAELTGRADGYSAGKGGSMHMFSKENNFYGGHGIVGAQVPIGTGIAFTHKYNGDKNICRTYIGDGAMNNGQVFEAFNLAALWELPVLYIIENNKYGMGTSVDRAAAGSDLYKRGEAFGIKGEIVDGRKVYSVIKAADKAGEYVRSGKGPYILEVQTYRYRGHSMSDPAKYRTKDELEEYKNSDPIEIVRAE
;
A
#
# COMPACT_ATOMS: atom_id res chain seq x y z
N MET A 1 -5.37 -21.72 2.74
CA MET A 1 -4.01 -21.20 2.50
C MET A 1 -3.03 -22.32 2.23
N LYS A 2 -2.29 -22.27 1.14
CA LYS A 2 -1.21 -23.24 0.84
C LYS A 2 -0.09 -23.04 1.88
N LYS A 3 0.47 -24.13 2.40
CA LYS A 3 1.62 -24.06 3.31
C LYS A 3 2.80 -23.41 2.56
N LEU A 4 3.37 -22.35 3.12
CA LEU A 4 4.52 -21.67 2.53
C LEU A 4 5.73 -22.60 2.52
N SER A 5 6.45 -22.62 1.40
CA SER A 5 7.70 -23.35 1.25
C SER A 5 8.89 -22.53 1.76
N LYS A 6 10.03 -23.18 1.98
CA LYS A 6 11.27 -22.45 2.31
C LYS A 6 11.61 -21.38 1.26
N SER A 7 11.33 -21.63 -0.01
CA SER A 7 11.52 -20.66 -1.09
C SER A 7 10.61 -19.45 -0.93
N ASP A 8 9.35 -19.64 -0.47
CA ASP A 8 8.43 -18.53 -0.23
C ASP A 8 8.92 -17.65 0.93
N HIS A 9 9.40 -18.25 2.03
CA HIS A 9 9.98 -17.51 3.16
C HIS A 9 11.19 -16.66 2.73
N LEU A 10 12.12 -17.24 1.98
CA LEU A 10 13.28 -16.52 1.42
C LEU A 10 12.86 -15.42 0.47
N LYS A 11 11.84 -15.64 -0.35
CA LYS A 11 11.29 -14.63 -1.26
C LYS A 11 10.69 -13.46 -0.48
N ILE A 12 9.89 -13.72 0.54
CA ILE A 12 9.29 -12.70 1.41
C ILE A 12 10.39 -11.84 2.04
N PHE A 13 11.36 -12.46 2.71
CA PHE A 13 12.49 -11.78 3.32
C PHE A 13 13.27 -10.94 2.31
N SER A 14 13.58 -11.50 1.15
CA SER A 14 14.31 -10.82 0.08
C SER A 14 13.58 -9.57 -0.43
N TYR A 15 12.26 -9.65 -0.62
CA TYR A 15 11.48 -8.49 -1.05
C TYR A 15 11.43 -7.39 0.02
N MET A 16 11.19 -7.74 1.28
CA MET A 16 11.16 -6.78 2.38
C MET A 16 12.51 -6.08 2.53
N LEU A 17 13.61 -6.84 2.51
CA LEU A 17 14.95 -6.29 2.59
C LEU A 17 15.29 -5.42 1.36
N LYS A 18 14.90 -5.84 0.16
CA LYS A 18 15.10 -5.07 -1.08
C LYS A 18 14.38 -3.72 -1.01
N ILE A 19 13.14 -3.68 -0.55
CA ILE A 19 12.39 -2.43 -0.35
C ILE A 19 13.13 -1.54 0.65
N ARG A 20 13.53 -2.07 1.81
CA ARG A 20 14.25 -1.30 2.83
C ARG A 20 15.54 -0.68 2.27
N ARG A 21 16.36 -1.46 1.58
CA ARG A 21 17.63 -0.99 1.00
C ARG A 21 17.43 0.00 -0.14
N PHE A 22 16.40 -0.21 -0.97
CA PHE A 22 16.02 0.74 -1.99
C PHE A 22 15.64 2.10 -1.40
N GLU A 23 14.81 2.10 -0.37
CA GLU A 23 14.34 3.32 0.29
C GLU A 23 15.46 4.04 1.06
N GLU A 24 16.35 3.30 1.71
CA GLU A 24 17.55 3.86 2.33
C GLU A 24 18.45 4.56 1.29
N ARG A 25 18.62 3.94 0.12
CA ARG A 25 19.37 4.55 -0.98
C ARG A 25 18.64 5.77 -1.57
N SER A 26 17.34 5.72 -1.70
CA SER A 26 16.53 6.86 -2.13
C SER A 26 16.67 8.04 -1.17
N ALA A 27 16.68 7.79 0.15
CA ALA A 27 16.93 8.82 1.16
C ALA A 27 18.30 9.47 1.02
N GLN A 28 19.35 8.68 0.75
CA GLN A 28 20.70 9.20 0.51
C GLN A 28 20.75 10.11 -0.73
N LEU A 29 20.18 9.64 -1.84
CA LEU A 29 20.15 10.38 -3.10
C LEU A 29 19.32 11.67 -2.98
N TYR A 30 18.23 11.64 -2.21
CA TYR A 30 17.47 12.84 -1.88
C TYR A 30 18.33 13.86 -1.11
N GLY A 31 19.05 13.42 -0.07
CA GLY A 31 19.98 14.27 0.69
C GLY A 31 21.13 14.86 -0.15
N MET A 32 21.52 14.17 -1.22
CA MET A 32 22.52 14.63 -2.20
C MET A 32 21.94 15.57 -3.28
N GLY A 33 20.61 15.81 -3.28
CA GLY A 33 19.94 16.65 -4.27
C GLY A 33 19.67 16.01 -5.63
N HIS A 34 19.83 14.66 -5.73
CA HIS A 34 19.56 13.94 -6.98
C HIS A 34 18.08 13.59 -7.20
N ILE A 35 17.27 13.65 -6.13
CA ILE A 35 15.82 13.46 -6.19
C ILE A 35 15.16 14.78 -5.83
N GLY A 36 14.40 15.35 -6.75
CA GLY A 36 13.66 16.59 -6.56
C GLY A 36 12.23 16.37 -6.09
N GLY A 37 11.60 17.45 -5.61
CA GLY A 37 10.21 17.41 -5.15
C GLY A 37 10.01 16.62 -3.85
N PHE A 38 8.80 16.13 -3.65
CA PHE A 38 8.48 15.28 -2.47
C PHE A 38 8.90 13.85 -2.71
N CYS A 39 9.59 13.26 -1.74
CA CYS A 39 9.98 11.85 -1.74
C CYS A 39 9.40 11.15 -0.50
N HIS A 40 8.59 10.13 -0.72
CA HIS A 40 7.84 9.43 0.32
C HIS A 40 8.34 8.01 0.50
N LEU A 41 9.13 7.77 1.54
CA LEU A 41 9.72 6.46 1.80
C LEU A 41 8.74 5.49 2.45
N TYR A 42 8.85 4.21 2.09
CA TYR A 42 7.96 3.14 2.60
C TYR A 42 8.53 2.42 3.84
N ILE A 43 9.66 2.89 4.40
CA ILE A 43 10.38 2.25 5.50
C ILE A 43 9.49 2.04 6.73
N GLY A 44 9.45 0.80 7.22
CA GLY A 44 8.65 0.35 8.37
C GLY A 44 7.35 -0.36 7.97
N GLN A 45 6.92 -0.28 6.70
CA GLN A 45 5.67 -0.82 6.21
C GLN A 45 5.85 -2.02 5.25
N GLU A 46 7.07 -2.55 5.14
CA GLU A 46 7.44 -3.55 4.13
C GLU A 46 6.59 -4.82 4.20
N ALA A 47 6.21 -5.25 5.42
CA ALA A 47 5.39 -6.43 5.62
C ALA A 47 3.96 -6.27 5.05
N VAL A 48 3.44 -5.04 5.01
CA VAL A 48 2.11 -4.75 4.44
C VAL A 48 2.10 -5.07 2.96
N VAL A 49 2.95 -4.37 2.21
CA VAL A 49 2.94 -4.50 0.75
C VAL A 49 3.39 -5.88 0.29
N VAL A 50 4.43 -6.46 0.92
CA VAL A 50 4.90 -7.80 0.56
C VAL A 50 3.83 -8.84 0.90
N GLY A 51 3.22 -8.75 2.09
CA GLY A 51 2.17 -9.67 2.51
C GLY A 51 0.97 -9.67 1.56
N VAL A 52 0.47 -8.51 1.19
CA VAL A 52 -0.65 -8.39 0.25
C VAL A 52 -0.27 -8.87 -1.15
N LEU A 53 0.91 -8.49 -1.66
CA LEU A 53 1.30 -8.80 -3.03
C LEU A 53 1.80 -10.24 -3.22
N MET A 54 2.13 -10.96 -2.15
CA MET A 54 2.36 -12.41 -2.20
C MET A 54 1.09 -13.20 -2.57
N THR A 55 -0.10 -12.61 -2.42
CA THR A 55 -1.40 -13.23 -2.75
C THR A 55 -2.01 -12.71 -4.06
N ILE A 56 -1.27 -11.89 -4.82
CA ILE A 56 -1.77 -11.29 -6.06
C ILE A 56 -1.76 -12.30 -7.20
N HIS A 57 -2.81 -12.30 -8.01
CA HIS A 57 -2.82 -13.00 -9.28
C HIS A 57 -2.22 -12.12 -10.39
N LYS A 58 -1.73 -12.75 -11.45
CA LYS A 58 -0.98 -12.08 -12.52
C LYS A 58 -1.71 -10.88 -13.11
N ASN A 59 -3.00 -11.01 -13.33
CA ASN A 59 -3.81 -9.99 -14.01
C ASN A 59 -4.60 -9.09 -13.04
N ASP A 60 -4.45 -9.27 -11.74
CA ASP A 60 -5.02 -8.34 -10.76
C ASP A 60 -4.43 -6.94 -10.95
N SER A 61 -5.25 -5.93 -10.77
CA SER A 61 -4.86 -4.53 -10.85
C SER A 61 -4.44 -3.99 -9.48
N VAL A 62 -3.50 -3.04 -9.48
CA VAL A 62 -3.03 -2.36 -8.26
C VAL A 62 -3.10 -0.86 -8.47
N VAL A 63 -3.70 -0.16 -7.51
CA VAL A 63 -3.74 1.31 -7.43
C VAL A 63 -3.26 1.72 -6.05
N THR A 64 -2.37 2.70 -5.99
CA THR A 64 -1.72 3.10 -4.73
C THR A 64 -1.84 4.59 -4.46
N THR A 65 -1.43 4.97 -3.26
CA THR A 65 -1.15 6.36 -2.89
C THR A 65 0.19 6.82 -3.51
N TYR A 66 0.59 8.03 -3.19
CA TYR A 66 1.90 8.61 -3.57
C TYR A 66 3.12 7.95 -2.89
N ARG A 67 2.92 6.96 -2.00
CA ARG A 67 3.98 6.18 -1.33
C ARG A 67 4.07 4.80 -1.96
N ASP A 68 4.49 4.73 -3.21
CA ASP A 68 4.31 3.57 -4.08
C ASP A 68 5.59 2.79 -4.42
N HIS A 69 6.78 3.25 -4.00
CA HIS A 69 8.05 2.57 -4.31
C HIS A 69 8.05 1.10 -3.88
N GLY A 70 7.62 0.84 -2.63
CA GLY A 70 7.52 -0.52 -2.11
C GLY A 70 6.54 -1.38 -2.89
N HIS A 71 5.43 -0.81 -3.33
CA HIS A 71 4.40 -1.50 -4.12
C HIS A 71 4.93 -1.90 -5.50
N MET A 72 5.66 -1.00 -6.16
CA MET A 72 6.30 -1.30 -7.45
C MET A 72 7.32 -2.43 -7.33
N ILE A 73 8.20 -2.36 -6.32
CA ILE A 73 9.21 -3.40 -6.09
C ILE A 73 8.56 -4.75 -5.77
N ALA A 74 7.56 -4.77 -4.88
CA ALA A 74 6.85 -5.99 -4.52
C ALA A 74 6.05 -6.58 -5.69
N ARG A 75 5.53 -5.73 -6.59
CA ARG A 75 4.88 -6.16 -7.84
C ARG A 75 5.87 -6.79 -8.84
N GLY A 76 7.18 -6.67 -8.58
CA GLY A 76 8.23 -7.24 -9.41
C GLY A 76 8.78 -6.30 -10.49
N LEU A 77 8.49 -5.00 -10.39
CA LEU A 77 9.04 -4.01 -11.31
C LEU A 77 10.52 -3.77 -11.04
N ASP A 78 11.26 -3.37 -12.08
CA ASP A 78 12.70 -3.19 -12.01
C ASP A 78 13.10 -1.99 -11.13
N PRO A 79 13.80 -2.20 -10.00
CA PRO A 79 14.25 -1.12 -9.14
C PRO A 79 15.16 -0.09 -9.82
N LYS A 80 15.87 -0.46 -10.87
CA LYS A 80 16.69 0.48 -11.65
C LYS A 80 15.82 1.50 -12.37
N LYS A 81 14.71 1.05 -12.98
CA LYS A 81 13.74 1.94 -13.63
C LYS A 81 12.99 2.81 -12.62
N ILE A 82 12.68 2.27 -11.44
CA ILE A 82 12.10 3.07 -10.34
C ILE A 82 13.08 4.16 -9.92
N MET A 83 14.36 3.82 -9.70
CA MET A 83 15.37 4.81 -9.35
C MET A 83 15.62 5.84 -10.48
N ALA A 84 15.56 5.42 -11.74
CA ALA A 84 15.63 6.31 -12.89
C ALA A 84 14.48 7.33 -12.85
N GLU A 85 13.26 6.88 -12.53
CA GLU A 85 12.11 7.77 -12.39
C GLU A 85 12.30 8.80 -11.26
N LEU A 86 12.75 8.35 -10.08
CA LEU A 86 13.00 9.23 -8.94
C LEU A 86 14.03 10.32 -9.24
N THR A 87 15.02 9.99 -10.10
CA THR A 87 16.10 10.91 -10.50
C THR A 87 15.83 11.66 -11.80
N GLY A 88 14.59 11.63 -12.32
CA GLY A 88 14.15 12.39 -13.51
C GLY A 88 14.76 11.87 -14.81
N ARG A 89 15.05 10.57 -14.93
CA ARG A 89 15.65 9.98 -16.13
C ARG A 89 14.57 9.40 -17.06
N ALA A 90 14.78 9.53 -18.36
CA ALA A 90 13.83 9.06 -19.38
C ALA A 90 13.57 7.54 -19.34
N ASP A 91 14.51 6.76 -18.81
CA ASP A 91 14.37 5.30 -18.65
C ASP A 91 13.43 4.91 -17.48
N GLY A 92 12.92 5.87 -16.72
CA GLY A 92 11.95 5.65 -15.65
C GLY A 92 10.59 5.22 -16.16
N TYR A 93 9.76 4.65 -15.27
CA TYR A 93 8.43 4.14 -15.61
C TYR A 93 7.44 5.19 -16.10
N SER A 94 7.63 6.44 -15.75
CA SER A 94 6.86 7.60 -16.27
C SER A 94 7.76 8.58 -17.04
N ALA A 95 8.82 8.05 -17.66
CA ALA A 95 9.79 8.81 -18.46
C ALA A 95 10.45 9.97 -17.69
N GLY A 96 10.67 9.79 -16.38
CA GLY A 96 11.28 10.77 -15.50
C GLY A 96 10.39 11.96 -15.11
N LYS A 97 9.11 11.93 -15.47
CA LYS A 97 8.15 13.03 -15.22
C LYS A 97 7.32 12.85 -13.97
N GLY A 98 7.17 11.61 -13.52
CA GLY A 98 6.34 11.26 -12.35
C GLY A 98 7.06 11.43 -11.01
N GLY A 99 8.38 11.28 -10.99
CA GLY A 99 9.18 11.32 -9.75
C GLY A 99 8.74 10.25 -8.74
N SER A 100 8.78 10.61 -7.44
CA SER A 100 8.46 9.68 -6.34
C SER A 100 6.97 9.31 -6.24
N MET A 101 6.05 10.06 -6.84
CA MET A 101 4.63 9.96 -6.51
C MET A 101 3.73 9.46 -7.65
N HIS A 102 4.25 9.42 -8.88
CA HIS A 102 3.43 9.19 -10.07
C HIS A 102 4.09 8.19 -11.03
N MET A 103 4.25 6.96 -10.55
CA MET A 103 4.80 5.87 -11.34
C MET A 103 3.70 4.90 -11.78
N PHE A 104 3.72 4.52 -13.05
CA PHE A 104 2.70 3.68 -13.68
C PHE A 104 3.36 2.58 -14.51
N SER A 105 2.72 1.41 -14.58
CA SER A 105 3.14 0.33 -15.48
C SER A 105 1.93 -0.48 -15.91
N LYS A 106 1.30 -0.06 -17.01
CA LYS A 106 0.13 -0.71 -17.60
C LYS A 106 0.38 -2.19 -17.89
N GLU A 107 1.58 -2.53 -18.37
CA GLU A 107 2.00 -3.90 -18.69
C GLU A 107 1.98 -4.83 -17.47
N ASN A 108 2.16 -4.25 -16.27
CA ASN A 108 2.14 -4.98 -15.00
C ASN A 108 0.83 -4.76 -14.22
N ASN A 109 -0.19 -4.19 -14.84
CA ASN A 109 -1.45 -3.82 -14.18
C ASN A 109 -1.24 -2.97 -12.91
N PHE A 110 -0.23 -2.09 -12.95
CA PHE A 110 0.07 -1.15 -11.89
C PHE A 110 -0.37 0.26 -12.34
N TYR A 111 -1.49 0.72 -11.80
CA TYR A 111 -2.13 1.97 -12.20
C TYR A 111 -1.78 3.14 -11.27
N GLY A 112 -0.63 3.04 -10.66
CA GLY A 112 0.14 4.12 -10.14
C GLY A 112 -0.12 4.62 -8.76
N GLY A 113 0.78 5.54 -8.45
CA GLY A 113 0.73 6.43 -7.32
C GLY A 113 -0.03 7.70 -7.63
N HIS A 114 -0.87 8.11 -6.71
CA HIS A 114 -1.72 9.30 -6.85
C HIS A 114 -1.41 10.31 -5.74
N GLY A 115 -1.03 11.54 -6.14
CA GLY A 115 -0.68 12.61 -5.21
C GLY A 115 -1.90 13.24 -4.54
N ILE A 116 -3.06 13.24 -5.20
CA ILE A 116 -4.30 13.75 -4.61
C ILE A 116 -4.83 12.72 -3.60
N VAL A 117 -4.90 13.12 -2.33
CA VAL A 117 -5.30 12.24 -1.24
C VAL A 117 -6.72 11.71 -1.44
N GLY A 118 -6.87 10.39 -1.46
CA GLY A 118 -8.15 9.71 -1.64
C GLY A 118 -8.56 9.47 -3.10
N ALA A 119 -7.95 10.15 -4.09
CA ALA A 119 -8.33 10.03 -5.50
C ALA A 119 -8.15 8.62 -6.07
N GLN A 120 -7.21 7.85 -5.55
CA GLN A 120 -7.00 6.46 -5.96
C GLN A 120 -8.19 5.54 -5.64
N VAL A 121 -9.07 5.92 -4.72
CA VAL A 121 -10.19 5.08 -4.30
C VAL A 121 -11.26 4.98 -5.39
N PRO A 122 -11.81 6.09 -5.92
CA PRO A 122 -12.75 6.01 -7.05
C PRO A 122 -12.07 5.47 -8.31
N ILE A 123 -10.77 5.73 -8.54
CA ILE A 123 -10.02 5.15 -9.68
C ILE A 123 -9.98 3.63 -9.57
N GLY A 124 -9.59 3.08 -8.41
CA GLY A 124 -9.56 1.64 -8.18
C GLY A 124 -10.94 0.99 -8.27
N THR A 125 -11.97 1.71 -7.81
CA THR A 125 -13.38 1.29 -7.97
C THR A 125 -13.78 1.22 -9.44
N GLY A 126 -13.39 2.21 -10.26
CA GLY A 126 -13.62 2.21 -11.70
C GLY A 126 -12.88 1.08 -12.44
N ILE A 127 -11.65 0.75 -12.03
CA ILE A 127 -10.92 -0.41 -12.56
C ILE A 127 -11.63 -1.71 -12.18
N ALA A 128 -12.11 -1.84 -10.95
CA ALA A 128 -12.90 -3.00 -10.53
C ALA A 128 -14.22 -3.11 -11.33
N PHE A 129 -14.86 -1.98 -11.62
CA PHE A 129 -16.01 -1.95 -12.53
C PHE A 129 -15.66 -2.52 -13.92
N THR A 130 -14.49 -2.18 -14.46
CA THR A 130 -14.00 -2.71 -15.73
C THR A 130 -13.84 -4.24 -15.67
N HIS A 131 -13.26 -4.78 -14.58
CA HIS A 131 -13.16 -6.23 -14.40
C HIS A 131 -14.52 -6.92 -14.37
N LYS A 132 -15.48 -6.34 -13.64
CA LYS A 132 -16.85 -6.87 -13.60
C LYS A 132 -17.54 -6.80 -14.96
N TYR A 133 -17.42 -5.66 -15.65
CA TYR A 133 -18.03 -5.44 -16.98
C TYR A 133 -17.49 -6.43 -18.02
N ASN A 134 -16.19 -6.70 -17.98
CA ASN A 134 -15.56 -7.67 -18.89
C ASN A 134 -15.83 -9.14 -18.50
N GLY A 135 -16.42 -9.40 -17.35
CA GLY A 135 -16.70 -10.75 -16.87
C GLY A 135 -15.45 -11.54 -16.50
N ASP A 136 -14.30 -10.87 -16.31
CA ASP A 136 -13.09 -11.53 -15.84
C ASP A 136 -13.11 -11.74 -14.30
N LYS A 137 -12.21 -12.60 -13.80
CA LYS A 137 -12.13 -12.92 -12.36
C LYS A 137 -11.02 -12.14 -11.64
N ASN A 138 -10.48 -11.10 -12.28
CA ASN A 138 -9.46 -10.27 -11.66
C ASN A 138 -10.07 -9.32 -10.63
N ILE A 139 -9.26 -8.88 -9.69
CA ILE A 139 -9.68 -7.91 -8.67
C ILE A 139 -8.78 -6.68 -8.72
N CYS A 140 -9.30 -5.54 -8.29
CA CYS A 140 -8.50 -4.34 -8.08
C CYS A 140 -8.10 -4.23 -6.61
N ARG A 141 -6.81 -4.14 -6.31
CA ARG A 141 -6.27 -3.86 -4.98
C ARG A 141 -5.97 -2.38 -4.88
N THR A 142 -6.76 -1.70 -4.07
CA THR A 142 -6.71 -0.24 -3.92
C THR A 142 -6.20 0.12 -2.54
N TYR A 143 -5.01 0.72 -2.48
CA TYR A 143 -4.39 1.12 -1.22
C TYR A 143 -4.83 2.52 -0.79
N ILE A 144 -5.08 2.69 0.50
CA ILE A 144 -5.62 3.92 1.09
C ILE A 144 -4.84 4.20 2.38
N GLY A 145 -4.35 5.43 2.57
CA GLY A 145 -3.81 5.84 3.87
C GLY A 145 -4.91 6.15 4.88
N ASP A 146 -4.60 6.02 6.17
CA ASP A 146 -5.52 6.32 7.27
C ASP A 146 -6.14 7.72 7.18
N GLY A 147 -5.34 8.75 6.85
CA GLY A 147 -5.83 10.11 6.66
C GLY A 147 -6.83 10.25 5.50
N ALA A 148 -6.63 9.49 4.42
CA ALA A 148 -7.50 9.52 3.25
C ALA A 148 -8.90 8.97 3.54
N MET A 149 -9.04 8.10 4.53
CA MET A 149 -10.33 7.52 4.94
C MET A 149 -11.36 8.56 5.41
N ASN A 150 -10.96 9.81 5.63
CA ASN A 150 -11.87 10.90 5.98
C ASN A 150 -12.42 11.67 4.76
N ASN A 151 -11.99 11.34 3.54
CA ASN A 151 -12.47 12.00 2.33
C ASN A 151 -13.87 11.49 1.90
N GLY A 152 -14.76 12.40 1.50
CA GLY A 152 -16.11 12.07 1.03
C GLY A 152 -16.11 11.11 -0.17
N GLN A 153 -15.20 11.29 -1.12
CA GLN A 153 -15.08 10.43 -2.30
C GLN A 153 -14.80 8.95 -1.97
N VAL A 154 -14.26 8.65 -0.77
CA VAL A 154 -14.08 7.27 -0.30
C VAL A 154 -15.44 6.61 -0.07
N PHE A 155 -16.36 7.32 0.60
CA PHE A 155 -17.71 6.83 0.88
C PHE A 155 -18.58 6.73 -0.37
N GLU A 156 -18.43 7.66 -1.31
CA GLU A 156 -19.06 7.57 -2.64
C GLU A 156 -18.60 6.30 -3.38
N ALA A 157 -17.30 6.04 -3.38
CA ALA A 157 -16.72 4.84 -3.99
C ALA A 157 -17.18 3.56 -3.30
N PHE A 158 -17.28 3.56 -1.96
CA PHE A 158 -17.79 2.42 -1.20
C PHE A 158 -19.26 2.11 -1.55
N ASN A 159 -20.09 3.15 -1.67
CA ASN A 159 -21.48 3.00 -2.08
C ASN A 159 -21.59 2.34 -3.47
N LEU A 160 -20.85 2.84 -4.46
CA LEU A 160 -20.84 2.26 -5.81
C LEU A 160 -20.31 0.81 -5.82
N ALA A 161 -19.21 0.59 -5.09
CA ALA A 161 -18.62 -0.74 -5.02
C ALA A 161 -19.55 -1.78 -4.40
N ALA A 162 -20.24 -1.41 -3.34
CA ALA A 162 -21.21 -2.29 -2.66
C ALA A 162 -22.47 -2.52 -3.52
N LEU A 163 -23.05 -1.43 -4.06
CA LEU A 163 -24.26 -1.48 -4.88
C LEU A 163 -24.08 -2.39 -6.10
N TRP A 164 -22.91 -2.33 -6.72
CA TRP A 164 -22.61 -3.10 -7.92
C TRP A 164 -21.76 -4.34 -7.63
N GLU A 165 -21.55 -4.71 -6.36
CA GLU A 165 -20.73 -5.87 -5.96
C GLU A 165 -19.40 -5.93 -6.73
N LEU A 166 -18.69 -4.80 -6.79
CA LEU A 166 -17.46 -4.68 -7.57
C LEU A 166 -16.31 -5.48 -6.96
N PRO A 167 -15.46 -6.09 -7.79
CA PRO A 167 -14.33 -6.89 -7.33
C PRO A 167 -13.14 -5.99 -6.88
N VAL A 168 -13.32 -5.23 -5.82
CA VAL A 168 -12.30 -4.36 -5.24
C VAL A 168 -11.95 -4.78 -3.81
N LEU A 169 -10.65 -4.89 -3.54
CA LEU A 169 -10.10 -5.04 -2.20
C LEU A 169 -9.49 -3.70 -1.79
N TYR A 170 -10.13 -3.01 -0.88
CA TYR A 170 -9.60 -1.80 -0.26
C TYR A 170 -8.64 -2.16 0.86
N ILE A 171 -7.41 -1.66 0.81
CA ILE A 171 -6.35 -1.93 1.78
C ILE A 171 -6.00 -0.62 2.47
N ILE A 172 -6.36 -0.51 3.74
CA ILE A 172 -6.05 0.67 4.55
C ILE A 172 -4.67 0.47 5.17
N GLU A 173 -3.69 1.26 4.73
CA GLU A 173 -2.37 1.34 5.37
C GLU A 173 -2.45 2.31 6.54
N ASN A 174 -2.90 1.79 7.70
CA ASN A 174 -3.01 2.59 8.91
C ASN A 174 -1.63 2.68 9.58
N ASN A 175 -0.87 3.71 9.19
CA ASN A 175 0.46 3.98 9.73
C ASN A 175 0.44 5.03 10.86
N LYS A 176 -0.73 5.26 11.45
CA LYS A 176 -1.03 6.11 12.60
C LYS A 176 -1.02 7.61 12.37
N TYR A 177 -0.52 8.10 11.23
CA TYR A 177 -0.38 9.54 10.98
C TYR A 177 -0.72 9.94 9.55
N GLY A 178 -1.79 10.69 9.37
CA GLY A 178 -2.05 11.48 8.16
C GLY A 178 -1.21 12.75 8.18
N MET A 179 -0.10 12.79 7.44
CA MET A 179 0.96 13.78 7.60
C MET A 179 1.46 13.84 9.07
N GLY A 180 1.19 14.89 9.79
CA GLY A 180 1.52 15.08 11.21
C GLY A 180 0.32 14.95 12.16
N THR A 181 -0.86 14.58 11.66
CA THR A 181 -2.05 14.40 12.50
C THR A 181 -2.29 12.93 12.78
N SER A 182 -2.33 12.56 14.06
CA SER A 182 -2.62 11.18 14.46
C SER A 182 -4.05 10.76 14.11
N VAL A 183 -4.26 9.48 13.87
CA VAL A 183 -5.59 8.90 13.62
C VAL A 183 -6.56 9.25 14.75
N ASP A 184 -6.13 9.16 16.01
CA ASP A 184 -6.96 9.43 17.18
C ASP A 184 -7.48 10.89 17.24
N ARG A 185 -6.76 11.83 16.60
CA ARG A 185 -7.20 13.23 16.49
C ARG A 185 -8.06 13.51 15.27
N ALA A 186 -7.95 12.68 14.23
CA ALA A 186 -8.57 12.95 12.93
C ALA A 186 -9.79 12.09 12.64
N ALA A 187 -9.90 10.91 13.26
CA ALA A 187 -10.91 9.92 12.94
C ALA A 187 -11.86 9.69 14.15
N ALA A 188 -13.14 9.79 13.90
CA ALA A 188 -14.13 9.29 14.84
C ALA A 188 -14.13 7.75 14.79
N GLY A 189 -13.70 7.13 15.89
CA GLY A 189 -13.52 5.67 15.99
C GLY A 189 -12.16 5.18 15.49
N SER A 190 -11.65 4.15 16.17
CA SER A 190 -10.28 3.62 15.96
C SER A 190 -10.21 2.62 14.81
N ASP A 191 -11.31 1.93 14.51
CA ASP A 191 -11.37 0.82 13.53
C ASP A 191 -11.87 1.35 12.19
N LEU A 192 -10.94 1.75 11.33
CA LEU A 192 -11.28 2.41 10.06
C LEU A 192 -12.02 1.48 9.09
N TYR A 193 -11.76 0.17 9.14
CA TYR A 193 -12.46 -0.80 8.29
C TYR A 193 -13.98 -0.84 8.55
N LYS A 194 -14.41 -0.54 9.78
CA LYS A 194 -15.84 -0.52 10.15
C LYS A 194 -16.65 0.55 9.41
N ARG A 195 -16.00 1.54 8.83
CA ARG A 195 -16.65 2.55 7.99
C ARG A 195 -17.35 1.95 6.76
N GLY A 196 -16.92 0.77 6.33
CA GLY A 196 -17.59 0.01 5.28
C GLY A 196 -18.91 -0.63 5.71
N GLU A 197 -19.14 -0.83 7.00
CA GLU A 197 -20.35 -1.50 7.53
C GLU A 197 -21.63 -0.73 7.15
N ALA A 198 -21.57 0.60 7.09
CA ALA A 198 -22.69 1.44 6.65
C ALA A 198 -23.14 1.15 5.20
N PHE A 199 -22.27 0.56 4.40
CA PHE A 199 -22.52 0.13 3.02
C PHE A 199 -22.63 -1.39 2.87
N GLY A 200 -22.65 -2.15 3.98
CA GLY A 200 -22.66 -3.60 3.96
C GLY A 200 -21.32 -4.24 3.53
N ILE A 201 -20.25 -3.48 3.46
CA ILE A 201 -18.92 -3.98 3.08
C ILE A 201 -18.28 -4.68 4.29
N LYS A 202 -17.90 -5.94 4.11
CA LYS A 202 -17.16 -6.69 5.11
C LYS A 202 -15.71 -6.22 5.22
N GLY A 203 -15.15 -6.31 6.42
CA GLY A 203 -13.75 -5.96 6.64
C GLY A 203 -13.18 -6.64 7.87
N GLU A 204 -11.86 -6.53 8.00
CA GLU A 204 -11.12 -6.97 9.18
C GLU A 204 -9.85 -6.12 9.36
N ILE A 205 -9.31 -6.20 10.56
CA ILE A 205 -8.05 -5.55 10.95
C ILE A 205 -6.95 -6.60 11.15
N VAL A 206 -5.72 -6.27 10.76
CA VAL A 206 -4.56 -7.15 10.92
C VAL A 206 -3.31 -6.38 11.36
N ASP A 207 -2.45 -7.03 12.15
CA ASP A 207 -1.13 -6.49 12.51
C ASP A 207 -0.18 -6.54 11.31
N GLY A 208 0.09 -5.38 10.73
CA GLY A 208 0.94 -5.17 9.56
C GLY A 208 2.44 -5.32 9.81
N ARG A 209 2.88 -5.58 11.04
CA ARG A 209 4.27 -5.94 11.35
C ARG A 209 4.56 -7.41 11.09
N LYS A 210 3.51 -8.25 11.08
CA LYS A 210 3.57 -9.70 10.90
C LYS A 210 3.18 -10.09 9.48
N VAL A 211 4.16 -10.22 8.59
CA VAL A 211 3.92 -10.47 7.17
C VAL A 211 3.04 -11.70 6.92
N TYR A 212 3.19 -12.76 7.70
CA TYR A 212 2.37 -13.99 7.54
C TYR A 212 0.91 -13.78 7.93
N SER A 213 0.65 -12.93 8.93
CA SER A 213 -0.71 -12.52 9.27
C SER A 213 -1.34 -11.71 8.14
N VAL A 214 -0.56 -10.80 7.54
CA VAL A 214 -1.00 -10.02 6.37
C VAL A 214 -1.29 -10.92 5.17
N ILE A 215 -0.41 -11.89 4.87
CA ILE A 215 -0.64 -12.87 3.79
C ILE A 215 -1.95 -13.61 4.01
N LYS A 216 -2.18 -14.12 5.22
CA LYS A 216 -3.40 -14.88 5.54
C LYS A 216 -4.66 -14.04 5.38
N ALA A 217 -4.65 -12.81 5.87
CA ALA A 217 -5.79 -11.89 5.77
C ALA A 217 -6.03 -11.46 4.32
N ALA A 218 -4.96 -11.12 3.58
CA ALA A 218 -5.05 -10.71 2.18
C ALA A 218 -5.50 -11.83 1.24
N ASP A 219 -5.07 -13.08 1.49
CA ASP A 219 -5.54 -14.27 0.77
C ASP A 219 -7.05 -14.48 0.95
N LYS A 220 -7.50 -14.50 2.21
CA LYS A 220 -8.91 -14.62 2.58
C LYS A 220 -9.76 -13.51 1.96
N ALA A 221 -9.33 -12.25 2.08
CA ALA A 221 -10.04 -11.10 1.54
C ALA A 221 -10.07 -11.11 0.00
N GLY A 222 -8.94 -11.45 -0.64
CA GLY A 222 -8.85 -11.58 -2.09
C GLY A 222 -9.77 -12.65 -2.65
N GLU A 223 -9.83 -13.84 -2.02
CA GLU A 223 -10.74 -14.92 -2.42
C GLU A 223 -12.21 -14.55 -2.18
N TYR A 224 -12.53 -13.83 -1.10
CA TYR A 224 -13.88 -13.31 -0.89
C TYR A 224 -14.32 -12.41 -2.05
N VAL A 225 -13.48 -11.42 -2.40
CA VAL A 225 -13.76 -10.49 -3.50
C VAL A 225 -13.86 -11.22 -4.83
N ARG A 226 -12.93 -12.12 -5.12
CA ARG A 226 -12.86 -12.91 -6.36
C ARG A 226 -14.06 -13.85 -6.53
N SER A 227 -14.67 -14.29 -5.43
CA SER A 227 -15.88 -15.12 -5.45
C SER A 227 -17.16 -14.37 -5.84
N GLY A 228 -17.06 -13.06 -6.16
CA GLY A 228 -18.20 -12.25 -6.59
C GLY A 228 -19.09 -11.75 -5.45
N LYS A 229 -18.60 -11.81 -4.20
CA LYS A 229 -19.37 -11.37 -3.02
C LYS A 229 -19.28 -9.86 -2.76
N GLY A 230 -18.75 -9.11 -3.72
CA GLY A 230 -18.56 -7.67 -3.62
C GLY A 230 -17.25 -7.25 -2.96
N PRO A 231 -17.11 -5.96 -2.60
CA PRO A 231 -15.89 -5.39 -2.06
C PRO A 231 -15.55 -5.93 -0.66
N TYR A 232 -14.29 -5.76 -0.28
CA TYR A 232 -13.80 -6.06 1.07
C TYR A 232 -12.84 -4.99 1.54
N ILE A 233 -12.79 -4.70 2.84
CA ILE A 233 -11.86 -3.74 3.45
C ILE A 233 -10.90 -4.50 4.36
N LEU A 234 -9.60 -4.38 4.10
CA LEU A 234 -8.55 -4.90 4.94
C LEU A 234 -7.78 -3.73 5.56
N GLU A 235 -7.94 -3.51 6.85
CA GLU A 235 -7.15 -2.54 7.59
C GLU A 235 -5.87 -3.20 8.10
N VAL A 236 -4.73 -2.67 7.67
CA VAL A 236 -3.41 -3.17 8.06
C VAL A 236 -2.73 -2.15 8.95
N GLN A 237 -2.64 -2.46 10.25
CA GLN A 237 -1.99 -1.59 11.23
C GLN A 237 -0.47 -1.70 11.12
N THR A 238 0.17 -0.60 10.80
CA THR A 238 1.61 -0.51 10.57
C THR A 238 2.18 0.78 11.15
N TYR A 239 3.45 1.06 10.89
CA TYR A 239 4.08 2.29 11.34
C TYR A 239 5.14 2.78 10.34
N ARG A 240 5.15 4.09 10.11
CA ARG A 240 6.11 4.76 9.23
C ARG A 240 7.33 5.22 10.04
N TYR A 241 8.52 4.66 9.78
CA TYR A 241 9.73 5.02 10.57
C TYR A 241 10.29 6.39 10.21
N ARG A 242 10.10 6.86 9.01
CA ARG A 242 10.52 8.19 8.56
C ARG A 242 9.38 9.20 8.69
N GLY A 243 9.67 10.48 8.48
CA GLY A 243 8.64 11.51 8.36
C GLY A 243 7.64 11.22 7.23
N HIS A 244 6.66 12.08 7.08
CA HIS A 244 5.67 11.92 6.01
C HIS A 244 6.34 11.91 4.61
N SER A 245 7.26 12.83 4.40
CA SER A 245 8.17 12.88 3.25
C SER A 245 9.59 13.12 3.75
N MET A 246 10.57 13.11 2.86
CA MET A 246 11.97 13.36 3.22
C MET A 246 12.21 14.78 3.75
N SER A 247 11.35 15.75 3.42
CA SER A 247 11.39 17.12 3.94
C SER A 247 10.71 17.28 5.30
N ASP A 248 10.01 16.25 5.80
CA ASP A 248 9.29 16.29 7.07
C ASP A 248 10.22 15.91 8.25
N PRO A 249 10.47 16.82 9.21
CA PRO A 249 11.32 16.56 10.37
C PRO A 249 10.65 15.66 11.43
N ALA A 250 9.41 15.26 11.26
CA ALA A 250 8.62 14.36 12.14
C ALA A 250 8.55 14.81 13.62
N LYS A 251 8.44 16.12 13.88
CA LYS A 251 8.36 16.69 15.24
C LYS A 251 7.05 16.40 15.99
N TYR A 252 6.07 15.84 15.35
CA TYR A 252 4.73 15.53 15.89
C TYR A 252 4.67 14.22 16.68
N ARG A 253 5.75 13.45 16.73
CA ARG A 253 5.86 12.17 17.46
C ARG A 253 7.14 12.12 18.28
N THR A 254 7.14 11.31 19.33
CA THR A 254 8.28 11.16 20.23
C THR A 254 9.32 10.20 19.67
N LYS A 255 10.54 10.27 20.20
CA LYS A 255 11.58 9.28 19.89
C LYS A 255 11.25 7.92 20.49
N ASP A 256 10.67 7.90 21.69
CA ASP A 256 10.31 6.68 22.41
C ASP A 256 9.24 5.89 21.64
N GLU A 257 8.22 6.57 21.13
CA GLU A 257 7.23 5.95 20.24
C GLU A 257 7.88 5.28 19.02
N LEU A 258 8.81 5.99 18.36
CA LEU A 258 9.52 5.44 17.20
C LEU A 258 10.36 4.21 17.56
N GLU A 259 11.07 4.24 18.68
CA GLU A 259 11.91 3.13 19.13
C GLU A 259 11.05 1.91 19.52
N GLU A 260 9.89 2.11 20.15
CA GLU A 260 8.94 1.03 20.43
C GLU A 260 8.56 0.25 19.17
N TYR A 261 8.23 0.96 18.08
CA TYR A 261 7.91 0.32 16.80
C TYR A 261 9.14 -0.34 16.14
N LYS A 262 10.33 0.24 16.27
CA LYS A 262 11.56 -0.37 15.73
C LYS A 262 11.97 -1.65 16.47
N ASN A 263 11.66 -1.78 17.76
CA ASN A 263 11.89 -3.00 18.53
C ASN A 263 11.08 -4.20 18.00
N SER A 264 10.06 -3.93 17.17
CA SER A 264 9.27 -4.94 16.48
C SER A 264 9.37 -4.78 14.96
N ASP A 265 10.58 -4.56 14.44
CA ASP A 265 10.83 -4.38 13.00
C ASP A 265 10.37 -5.61 12.20
N PRO A 266 9.50 -5.43 11.19
CA PRO A 266 8.93 -6.53 10.43
C PRO A 266 9.97 -7.40 9.71
N ILE A 267 11.13 -6.84 9.34
CA ILE A 267 12.22 -7.59 8.70
C ILE A 267 12.92 -8.48 9.71
N GLU A 268 13.17 -7.96 10.92
CA GLU A 268 13.80 -8.75 11.99
C GLU A 268 12.88 -9.88 12.48
N ILE A 269 11.56 -9.65 12.53
CA ILE A 269 10.59 -10.70 12.83
C ILE A 269 10.73 -11.86 11.83
N VAL A 270 10.72 -11.57 10.53
CA VAL A 270 10.86 -12.61 9.49
C VAL A 270 12.23 -13.28 9.50
N ARG A 271 13.29 -12.55 9.88
CA ARG A 271 14.64 -13.10 9.98
C ARG A 271 14.74 -14.14 11.10
N ALA A 272 13.99 -13.95 12.19
CA ALA A 272 13.99 -14.84 13.35
C ALA A 272 13.15 -16.11 13.15
N GLU A 273 12.18 -16.10 12.24
CA GLU A 273 11.34 -17.24 11.85
C GLU A 273 12.00 -18.10 10.76
#